data_e76b23995798cc8edd4a4282544e2f03
#
_entry.id   e76b23995798cc8edd4a4282544e2f03
#
_cell.length_a   1.000
_cell.length_b   1.000
_cell.length_c   1.000
_cell.angle_alpha   90.00
_cell.angle_beta   90.00
_cell.angle_gamma   90.00
#
_symmetry.space_group_name_H-M   'P 1'
#
loop_
_entity.id
_entity.type
_entity.pdbx_description
1 polymer ?
#
loop_
_entity_poly.entity_id
_entity_poly.type
_entity_poly.pdbx_seq_one_letter_code
_entity_poly.pdbx_strand_id
1 'polypeptide(L)'
;MRWRPVACVVLGVTAVVCSVIAATAPPSPPPAPPPAVSSSEASFHSVRSYADVAEPVRLRIPALGVDAPLTHLGVAPNGTIEVPADFAVPGWFDQGPRPGQPGPAVILGHVDSKAGPAVFYRLNRLPVGAVVFVDRADGSTVDFRVRGTQHVAKTAFPTDLVYAPTLEPSLRLVTCGGPFDHSRSSYLDNVIVYADP
;
A
#
# COMPACT_ATOMS: atom_id res chain seq x y z
N MET A 1 57.18 44.05 24.50
CA MET A 1 58.66 44.14 24.69
C MET A 1 59.33 43.41 23.53
N ARG A 2 60.15 44.17 22.80
CA ARG A 2 61.13 43.77 21.73
C ARG A 2 60.61 43.30 20.39
N TRP A 3 60.62 44.26 19.53
CA TRP A 3 60.81 44.18 18.06
C TRP A 3 62.17 43.55 17.70
N ARG A 4 62.21 42.85 16.59
CA ARG A 4 63.43 42.82 15.73
C ARG A 4 62.98 42.60 14.26
N PRO A 5 63.49 43.43 13.33
CA PRO A 5 63.24 43.29 11.88
C PRO A 5 64.37 42.48 11.23
N VAL A 6 64.08 41.78 10.13
CA VAL A 6 65.14 41.31 9.20
C VAL A 6 64.67 41.49 7.76
N ALA A 7 65.27 42.39 7.15
CA ALA A 7 65.94 42.63 5.88
C ALA A 7 65.38 41.89 4.64
N CYS A 8 65.09 42.76 3.65
CA CYS A 8 64.94 42.50 2.23
C CYS A 8 66.20 41.90 1.59
N VAL A 9 66.02 40.87 0.74
CA VAL A 9 67.00 40.57 -0.29
C VAL A 9 66.22 40.56 -1.65
N VAL A 10 66.54 41.54 -2.47
CA VAL A 10 66.14 41.66 -3.87
C VAL A 10 67.13 40.86 -4.69
N LEU A 11 66.65 39.85 -5.40
CA LEU A 11 67.42 39.20 -6.49
C LEU A 11 66.60 39.26 -7.78
N GLY A 12 67.07 40.05 -8.67
CA GLY A 12 66.53 40.17 -10.02
C GLY A 12 66.84 38.94 -10.82
N VAL A 13 65.88 38.47 -11.55
CA VAL A 13 66.05 37.45 -12.59
C VAL A 13 65.39 37.97 -13.89
N THR A 14 66.24 38.13 -14.88
CA THR A 14 65.96 38.54 -16.20
C THR A 14 64.93 37.61 -16.90
N ALA A 15 63.88 38.23 -17.43
CA ALA A 15 62.82 37.52 -18.19
C ALA A 15 63.35 37.24 -19.60
N VAL A 16 63.50 35.99 -20.00
CA VAL A 16 63.64 35.54 -21.37
C VAL A 16 62.20 35.29 -21.90
N VAL A 17 61.80 36.18 -22.85
CA VAL A 17 60.51 36.00 -23.50
C VAL A 17 60.68 34.97 -24.62
N CYS A 18 60.25 33.76 -24.44
CA CYS A 18 60.02 32.78 -25.48
C CYS A 18 58.63 32.97 -26.03
N SER A 19 58.51 33.59 -27.21
CA SER A 19 57.24 33.65 -27.94
C SER A 19 56.87 32.25 -28.48
N VAL A 20 55.99 31.56 -27.84
CA VAL A 20 55.39 30.32 -28.39
C VAL A 20 54.18 30.73 -29.23
N ILE A 21 54.33 30.58 -30.58
CA ILE A 21 53.21 30.70 -31.51
C ILE A 21 52.31 29.48 -31.29
N ALA A 22 51.21 29.66 -30.56
CA ALA A 22 50.18 28.64 -30.43
C ALA A 22 49.38 28.60 -31.74
N ALA A 23 49.57 27.54 -32.51
CA ALA A 23 48.70 27.24 -33.64
C ALA A 23 47.32 26.85 -33.08
N THR A 24 46.34 27.74 -33.24
CA THR A 24 44.94 27.45 -32.88
C THR A 24 44.37 26.48 -33.90
N ALA A 25 44.24 25.24 -33.52
CA ALA A 25 43.44 24.26 -34.27
C ALA A 25 41.95 24.70 -34.28
N PRO A 26 41.24 24.55 -35.40
CA PRO A 26 39.83 24.88 -35.43
C PRO A 26 39.04 23.97 -34.47
N PRO A 27 37.99 24.50 -33.82
CA PRO A 27 37.18 23.70 -32.88
C PRO A 27 36.53 22.54 -33.63
N SER A 28 36.63 21.35 -33.05
CA SER A 28 35.96 20.16 -33.57
C SER A 28 34.43 20.37 -33.58
N PRO A 29 33.74 19.97 -34.66
CA PRO A 29 32.31 20.09 -34.72
C PRO A 29 31.66 19.31 -33.54
N PRO A 30 30.55 19.81 -32.97
CA PRO A 30 29.86 19.11 -31.87
C PRO A 30 29.45 17.70 -32.31
N PRO A 31 29.51 16.72 -31.42
CA PRO A 31 29.07 15.35 -31.72
C PRO A 31 27.60 15.36 -32.19
N ALA A 32 27.33 14.63 -33.27
CA ALA A 32 26.00 14.48 -33.79
C ALA A 32 25.06 13.96 -32.67
N PRO A 33 23.83 14.48 -32.56
CA PRO A 33 22.88 13.95 -31.58
C PRO A 33 22.68 12.46 -31.84
N PRO A 34 22.55 11.64 -30.76
CA PRO A 34 22.28 10.23 -30.91
C PRO A 34 20.99 10.04 -31.74
N PRO A 35 20.91 9.00 -32.57
CA PRO A 35 19.71 8.75 -33.34
C PRO A 35 18.52 8.70 -32.38
N ALA A 36 17.47 9.45 -32.70
CA ALA A 36 16.23 9.41 -31.96
C ALA A 36 15.77 7.95 -31.93
N VAL A 37 15.90 7.27 -30.78
CA VAL A 37 15.22 6.04 -30.55
C VAL A 37 13.74 6.36 -30.65
N SER A 38 13.14 5.95 -31.78
CA SER A 38 11.69 5.92 -31.86
C SER A 38 11.21 5.09 -30.70
N SER A 39 10.69 5.76 -29.67
CA SER A 39 9.90 5.13 -28.63
C SER A 39 8.65 4.61 -29.33
N SER A 40 8.75 3.43 -29.96
CA SER A 40 7.55 2.61 -30.09
C SER A 40 7.17 2.34 -28.64
N GLU A 41 6.18 3.07 -28.16
CA GLU A 41 5.39 2.69 -27.01
C GLU A 41 4.78 1.33 -27.36
N ALA A 42 5.58 0.29 -27.22
CA ALA A 42 5.05 -1.04 -27.08
C ALA A 42 4.24 -0.97 -25.80
N SER A 43 2.94 -0.71 -25.93
CA SER A 43 1.97 -0.92 -24.89
C SER A 43 2.18 -2.36 -24.46
N PHE A 44 2.89 -2.56 -23.35
CA PHE A 44 2.97 -3.86 -22.69
C PHE A 44 1.58 -4.14 -22.12
N HIS A 45 0.67 -4.55 -23.00
CA HIS A 45 -0.56 -5.17 -22.56
C HIS A 45 -0.16 -6.51 -21.96
N SER A 46 -0.26 -6.61 -20.64
CA SER A 46 -0.20 -7.91 -19.99
C SER A 46 -1.25 -8.80 -20.64
N VAL A 47 -0.81 -9.85 -21.32
CA VAL A 47 -1.70 -10.83 -21.97
C VAL A 47 -2.47 -11.67 -20.94
N ARG A 48 -2.26 -11.47 -19.63
CA ARG A 48 -3.06 -12.04 -18.57
C ARG A 48 -4.33 -11.22 -18.39
N SER A 49 -5.32 -11.47 -19.23
CA SER A 49 -6.69 -11.10 -18.89
C SER A 49 -7.14 -12.07 -17.78
N TYR A 50 -7.17 -11.59 -16.56
CA TYR A 50 -7.88 -12.31 -15.51
C TYR A 50 -9.37 -12.29 -15.86
N ALA A 51 -10.06 -13.44 -15.66
CA ALA A 51 -11.49 -13.48 -15.82
C ALA A 51 -12.14 -12.33 -15.05
N ASP A 52 -13.09 -11.64 -15.67
CA ASP A 52 -13.80 -10.56 -14.98
C ASP A 52 -14.58 -11.18 -13.82
N VAL A 53 -14.21 -10.82 -12.61
CA VAL A 53 -14.83 -11.30 -11.37
C VAL A 53 -15.90 -10.29 -10.97
N ALA A 54 -17.13 -10.74 -10.79
CA ALA A 54 -18.22 -9.88 -10.37
C ALA A 54 -18.00 -9.30 -8.96
N GLU A 55 -18.64 -8.16 -8.69
CA GLU A 55 -18.52 -7.47 -7.40
C GLU A 55 -19.08 -8.29 -6.24
N PRO A 56 -18.47 -8.21 -5.06
CA PRO A 56 -18.98 -8.87 -3.87
C PRO A 56 -20.22 -8.13 -3.36
N VAL A 57 -21.28 -8.90 -3.03
CA VAL A 57 -22.55 -8.33 -2.54
C VAL A 57 -22.94 -8.82 -1.16
N ARG A 58 -22.36 -9.92 -0.67
CA ARG A 58 -22.72 -10.52 0.63
C ARG A 58 -21.53 -11.25 1.24
N LEU A 59 -21.39 -11.14 2.57
CA LEU A 59 -20.40 -11.85 3.37
C LEU A 59 -21.10 -12.82 4.32
N ARG A 60 -20.67 -14.09 4.32
CA ARG A 60 -21.16 -15.10 5.24
C ARG A 60 -20.00 -15.76 6.01
N ILE A 61 -20.07 -15.76 7.34
CA ILE A 61 -19.11 -16.41 8.23
C ILE A 61 -19.89 -17.27 9.23
N PRO A 62 -20.24 -18.52 8.87
CA PRO A 62 -21.10 -19.37 9.71
C PRO A 62 -20.59 -19.56 11.12
N ALA A 63 -19.27 -19.69 11.31
CA ALA A 63 -18.64 -19.85 12.62
C ALA A 63 -18.87 -18.67 13.58
N LEU A 64 -19.22 -17.49 13.06
CA LEU A 64 -19.54 -16.30 13.85
C LEU A 64 -21.03 -15.94 13.81
N GLY A 65 -21.82 -16.60 12.97
CA GLY A 65 -23.22 -16.26 12.70
C GLY A 65 -23.35 -14.95 11.90
N VAL A 66 -22.33 -14.58 11.14
CA VAL A 66 -22.37 -13.40 10.25
C VAL A 66 -23.00 -13.80 8.93
N ASP A 67 -24.00 -13.04 8.52
CA ASP A 67 -24.67 -13.14 7.23
C ASP A 67 -25.22 -11.74 6.88
N ALA A 68 -24.45 -10.96 6.11
CA ALA A 68 -24.71 -9.55 5.89
C ALA A 68 -24.42 -9.12 4.44
N PRO A 69 -25.17 -8.15 3.89
CA PRO A 69 -24.81 -7.52 2.65
C PRO A 69 -23.47 -6.80 2.79
N LEU A 70 -22.79 -6.55 1.65
CA LEU A 70 -21.59 -5.75 1.60
C LEU A 70 -21.89 -4.37 1.01
N THR A 71 -21.30 -3.33 1.62
CA THR A 71 -21.24 -1.99 1.03
C THR A 71 -19.89 -1.75 0.38
N HIS A 72 -19.78 -0.72 -0.45
CA HIS A 72 -18.52 -0.26 -1.02
C HIS A 72 -17.84 0.72 -0.07
N LEU A 73 -16.52 0.66 0.02
CA LEU A 73 -15.69 1.60 0.78
C LEU A 73 -14.61 2.15 -0.13
N GLY A 74 -14.62 3.44 -0.35
CA GLY A 74 -13.60 4.19 -1.07
C GLY A 74 -12.47 4.66 -0.17
N VAL A 75 -11.76 5.69 -0.64
CA VAL A 75 -10.75 6.43 0.11
C VAL A 75 -11.32 7.80 0.50
N ALA A 76 -11.32 8.07 1.79
CA ALA A 76 -11.75 9.35 2.35
C ALA A 76 -10.76 10.48 1.97
N PRO A 77 -11.17 11.77 2.03
CA PRO A 77 -10.32 12.91 1.65
C PRO A 77 -8.99 13.01 2.40
N ASN A 78 -8.91 12.41 3.59
CA ASN A 78 -7.68 12.35 4.40
C ASN A 78 -6.73 11.20 4.00
N GLY A 79 -7.05 10.44 2.93
CA GLY A 79 -6.25 9.32 2.44
C GLY A 79 -6.43 8.00 3.20
N THR A 80 -7.35 7.92 4.16
CA THR A 80 -7.69 6.66 4.85
C THR A 80 -8.82 5.93 4.12
N ILE A 81 -8.90 4.61 4.28
CA ILE A 81 -10.06 3.87 3.80
C ILE A 81 -11.29 4.27 4.62
N GLU A 82 -12.41 4.46 3.94
CA GLU A 82 -13.69 4.72 4.57
C GLU A 82 -14.07 3.57 5.51
N VAL A 83 -14.91 3.87 6.49
CA VAL A 83 -15.49 2.86 7.38
C VAL A 83 -16.98 2.71 7.06
N PRO A 84 -17.58 1.52 7.23
CA PRO A 84 -19.01 1.35 7.01
C PRO A 84 -19.83 2.33 7.85
N ALA A 85 -20.86 2.94 7.27
CA ALA A 85 -21.76 3.83 8.00
C ALA A 85 -22.69 3.04 8.96
N ASP A 86 -23.06 1.82 8.56
CA ASP A 86 -23.88 0.90 9.37
C ASP A 86 -23.01 -0.08 10.13
N PHE A 87 -23.21 -0.19 11.43
CA PHE A 87 -22.48 -1.12 12.31
C PHE A 87 -22.79 -2.60 12.04
N ALA A 88 -23.94 -2.90 11.44
CA ALA A 88 -24.34 -4.26 11.08
C ALA A 88 -23.86 -4.68 9.68
N VAL A 89 -23.36 -3.75 8.86
CA VAL A 89 -23.00 -3.99 7.46
C VAL A 89 -21.49 -3.84 7.30
N PRO A 90 -20.76 -4.89 6.89
CA PRO A 90 -19.35 -4.76 6.52
C PRO A 90 -19.20 -4.14 5.15
N GLY A 91 -18.02 -3.58 4.85
CA GLY A 91 -17.74 -2.97 3.57
C GLY A 91 -16.49 -3.53 2.90
N TRP A 92 -16.55 -3.72 1.60
CA TRP A 92 -15.42 -4.10 0.77
C TRP A 92 -14.71 -2.85 0.25
N PHE A 93 -13.37 -2.82 0.36
CA PHE A 93 -12.54 -1.77 -0.22
C PHE A 93 -12.49 -1.92 -1.74
N ASP A 94 -13.22 -1.05 -2.45
CA ASP A 94 -13.54 -1.20 -3.88
C ASP A 94 -12.39 -0.81 -4.82
N GLN A 95 -11.36 -0.13 -4.32
CA GLN A 95 -10.12 0.14 -5.08
C GLN A 95 -9.12 -1.02 -5.00
N GLY A 96 -9.41 -2.06 -4.23
CA GLY A 96 -8.64 -3.29 -4.14
C GLY A 96 -9.20 -4.41 -5.04
N PRO A 97 -8.52 -5.57 -5.06
CA PRO A 97 -9.01 -6.73 -5.79
C PRO A 97 -10.41 -7.16 -5.34
N ARG A 98 -11.23 -7.62 -6.30
CA ARG A 98 -12.48 -8.31 -5.99
C ARG A 98 -12.16 -9.69 -5.41
N PRO A 99 -12.95 -10.19 -4.44
CA PRO A 99 -12.74 -11.52 -3.87
C PRO A 99 -12.66 -12.61 -4.94
N GLY A 100 -11.50 -13.29 -5.03
CA GLY A 100 -11.17 -14.27 -6.05
C GLY A 100 -10.33 -13.77 -7.21
N GLN A 101 -10.07 -12.46 -7.31
CA GLN A 101 -9.01 -11.93 -8.16
C GLN A 101 -7.64 -12.09 -7.49
N PRO A 102 -6.53 -12.13 -8.24
CA PRO A 102 -5.19 -12.04 -7.68
C PRO A 102 -5.03 -10.82 -6.78
N GLY A 103 -4.46 -11.04 -5.59
CA GLY A 103 -4.29 -10.00 -4.59
C GLY A 103 -5.23 -10.15 -3.39
N PRO A 104 -5.03 -9.32 -2.36
CA PRO A 104 -5.85 -9.33 -1.17
C PRO A 104 -7.13 -8.50 -1.35
N ALA A 105 -8.28 -9.15 -1.33
CA ALA A 105 -9.55 -8.46 -1.14
C ALA A 105 -9.70 -8.08 0.34
N VAL A 106 -10.03 -6.83 0.64
CA VAL A 106 -10.12 -6.33 2.01
C VAL A 106 -11.56 -5.97 2.35
N ILE A 107 -12.06 -6.52 3.45
CA ILE A 107 -13.39 -6.23 3.98
C ILE A 107 -13.24 -5.72 5.41
N LEU A 108 -13.79 -4.53 5.67
CA LEU A 108 -13.77 -3.88 6.97
C LEU A 108 -15.15 -3.95 7.63
N GLY A 109 -15.16 -4.01 8.95
CA GLY A 109 -16.41 -3.96 9.72
C GLY A 109 -16.17 -3.50 11.14
N HIS A 110 -17.20 -2.99 11.77
CA HIS A 110 -17.14 -2.51 13.15
C HIS A 110 -17.07 -3.66 14.15
N VAL A 111 -16.33 -3.46 15.23
CA VAL A 111 -16.30 -4.40 16.38
C VAL A 111 -17.52 -4.20 17.25
N ASP A 112 -17.89 -2.97 17.55
CA ASP A 112 -19.04 -2.62 18.38
C ASP A 112 -19.53 -1.18 18.12
N SER A 113 -20.59 -0.80 18.82
CA SER A 113 -21.13 0.54 18.87
C SER A 113 -21.60 0.85 20.31
N LYS A 114 -22.07 2.05 20.56
CA LYS A 114 -22.72 2.41 21.84
C LYS A 114 -23.97 1.56 22.13
N ALA A 115 -24.59 0.99 21.11
CA ALA A 115 -25.77 0.13 21.22
C ALA A 115 -25.41 -1.36 21.49
N GLY A 116 -24.15 -1.74 21.37
CA GLY A 116 -23.69 -3.11 21.60
C GLY A 116 -22.80 -3.68 20.48
N PRO A 117 -22.68 -5.01 20.40
CA PRO A 117 -21.87 -5.70 19.41
C PRO A 117 -22.23 -5.34 17.96
N ALA A 118 -21.21 -5.13 17.11
CA ALA A 118 -21.35 -4.91 15.68
C ALA A 118 -21.00 -6.17 14.86
N VAL A 119 -21.01 -6.06 13.55
CA VAL A 119 -20.86 -7.20 12.61
C VAL A 119 -19.60 -8.03 12.85
N PHE A 120 -18.48 -7.41 13.24
CA PHE A 120 -17.20 -8.09 13.50
C PHE A 120 -16.84 -8.19 14.99
N TYR A 121 -17.82 -8.10 15.89
CA TYR A 121 -17.59 -8.17 17.34
C TYR A 121 -16.78 -9.40 17.78
N ARG A 122 -17.01 -10.55 17.14
CA ARG A 122 -16.34 -11.81 17.45
C ARG A 122 -15.26 -12.21 16.46
N LEU A 123 -14.80 -11.29 15.58
CA LEU A 123 -13.82 -11.61 14.55
C LEU A 123 -12.53 -12.22 15.13
N ASN A 124 -12.10 -11.75 16.29
CA ASN A 124 -10.93 -12.26 17.02
C ASN A 124 -11.04 -13.71 17.48
N ARG A 125 -12.26 -14.30 17.43
CA ARG A 125 -12.54 -15.68 17.82
C ARG A 125 -12.69 -16.60 16.62
N LEU A 126 -12.50 -16.10 15.41
CA LEU A 126 -12.65 -16.92 14.21
C LEU A 126 -11.51 -17.95 14.15
N PRO A 127 -11.81 -19.27 14.22
CA PRO A 127 -10.77 -20.27 14.28
C PRO A 127 -10.07 -20.47 12.95
N VAL A 128 -8.83 -20.89 12.99
CA VAL A 128 -8.07 -21.36 11.81
C VAL A 128 -8.85 -22.52 11.17
N GLY A 129 -8.93 -22.52 9.84
CA GLY A 129 -9.71 -23.49 9.05
C GLY A 129 -11.19 -23.15 8.90
N ALA A 130 -11.73 -22.14 9.62
CA ALA A 130 -13.08 -21.67 9.37
C ALA A 130 -13.25 -21.17 7.94
N VAL A 131 -14.43 -21.35 7.37
CA VAL A 131 -14.74 -20.93 6.02
C VAL A 131 -15.50 -19.60 6.04
N VAL A 132 -15.06 -18.71 5.17
CA VAL A 132 -15.67 -17.41 4.86
C VAL A 132 -16.17 -17.46 3.43
N PHE A 133 -17.44 -17.20 3.20
CA PHE A 133 -18.04 -17.15 1.87
C PHE A 133 -18.28 -15.70 1.47
N VAL A 134 -17.97 -15.39 0.22
CA VAL A 134 -18.31 -14.11 -0.40
C VAL A 134 -19.17 -14.38 -1.62
N ASP A 135 -20.43 -13.97 -1.58
CA ASP A 135 -21.34 -14.06 -2.70
C ASP A 135 -21.18 -12.84 -3.60
N ARG A 136 -21.25 -13.04 -4.90
CA ARG A 136 -21.03 -12.03 -5.93
C ARG A 136 -22.32 -11.67 -6.65
N ALA A 137 -22.31 -10.53 -7.34
CA ALA A 137 -23.47 -9.99 -8.07
C ALA A 137 -23.95 -10.89 -9.22
N ASP A 138 -23.09 -11.75 -9.75
CA ASP A 138 -23.42 -12.73 -10.79
C ASP A 138 -24.03 -14.03 -10.23
N GLY A 139 -24.25 -14.13 -8.93
CA GLY A 139 -24.76 -15.31 -8.25
C GLY A 139 -23.69 -16.35 -7.89
N SER A 140 -22.43 -16.12 -8.28
CA SER A 140 -21.33 -16.99 -7.87
C SER A 140 -20.92 -16.76 -6.42
N THR A 141 -20.27 -17.75 -5.81
CA THR A 141 -19.70 -17.67 -4.46
C THR A 141 -18.24 -18.07 -4.53
N VAL A 142 -17.38 -17.35 -3.80
CA VAL A 142 -16.01 -17.76 -3.52
C VAL A 142 -15.87 -18.03 -2.02
N ASP A 143 -15.17 -19.12 -1.69
CA ASP A 143 -14.86 -19.48 -0.30
C ASP A 143 -13.37 -19.27 0.00
N PHE A 144 -13.11 -18.86 1.24
CA PHE A 144 -11.78 -18.65 1.78
C PHE A 144 -11.66 -19.38 3.11
N ARG A 145 -10.50 -20.00 3.36
CA ARG A 145 -10.17 -20.66 4.62
C ARG A 145 -9.27 -19.77 5.45
N VAL A 146 -9.66 -19.55 6.70
CA VAL A 146 -8.87 -18.78 7.66
C VAL A 146 -7.54 -19.47 7.92
N ARG A 147 -6.46 -18.71 7.75
CA ARG A 147 -5.08 -19.13 8.04
C ARG A 147 -4.59 -18.65 9.38
N GLY A 148 -5.09 -17.52 9.84
CA GLY A 148 -4.71 -16.96 11.12
C GLY A 148 -5.38 -15.63 11.41
N THR A 149 -5.24 -15.21 12.66
CA THR A 149 -5.70 -13.92 13.15
C THR A 149 -4.54 -13.20 13.82
N GLN A 150 -4.39 -11.92 13.55
CA GLN A 150 -3.35 -11.08 14.13
C GLN A 150 -3.99 -9.90 14.86
N HIS A 151 -3.46 -9.58 16.06
CA HIS A 151 -3.75 -8.34 16.77
C HIS A 151 -2.55 -7.40 16.61
N VAL A 152 -2.79 -6.19 16.16
CA VAL A 152 -1.74 -5.22 15.89
C VAL A 152 -2.13 -3.84 16.39
N ALA A 153 -1.21 -3.13 17.01
CA ALA A 153 -1.42 -1.73 17.34
C ALA A 153 -1.70 -0.92 16.06
N LYS A 154 -2.64 0.03 16.12
CA LYS A 154 -2.93 0.91 14.97
C LYS A 154 -1.70 1.66 14.46
N THR A 155 -0.75 1.97 15.36
CA THR A 155 0.53 2.62 15.03
C THR A 155 1.54 1.71 14.33
N ALA A 156 1.30 0.40 14.32
CA ALA A 156 2.14 -0.63 13.70
C ALA A 156 1.33 -1.49 12.71
N PHE A 157 0.33 -0.90 12.07
CA PHE A 157 -0.51 -1.62 11.11
C PHE A 157 0.32 -2.12 9.93
N PRO A 158 0.27 -3.42 9.59
CA PRO A 158 1.10 -4.00 8.55
C PRO A 158 0.51 -3.76 7.16
N THR A 159 0.57 -2.52 6.68
CA THR A 159 -0.07 -2.06 5.43
C THR A 159 0.27 -2.96 4.25
N ASP A 160 1.56 -3.32 4.09
CA ASP A 160 2.00 -4.15 2.96
C ASP A 160 1.41 -5.58 3.02
N LEU A 161 1.31 -6.19 4.20
CA LEU A 161 0.70 -7.52 4.34
C LEU A 161 -0.81 -7.52 4.07
N VAL A 162 -1.45 -6.39 4.28
CA VAL A 162 -2.91 -6.25 4.10
C VAL A 162 -3.26 -5.85 2.67
N TYR A 163 -2.48 -4.95 2.04
CA TYR A 163 -2.88 -4.31 0.78
C TYR A 163 -1.93 -4.55 -0.39
N ALA A 164 -0.67 -4.98 -0.16
CA ALA A 164 0.26 -5.16 -1.27
C ALA A 164 -0.23 -6.24 -2.24
N PRO A 165 -0.08 -6.02 -3.56
CA PRO A 165 -0.53 -6.97 -4.56
C PRO A 165 0.22 -8.30 -4.43
N THR A 166 -0.52 -9.40 -4.59
CA THR A 166 0.00 -10.76 -4.63
C THR A 166 -0.48 -11.46 -5.90
N LEU A 167 0.16 -12.57 -6.29
CA LEU A 167 -0.25 -13.34 -7.48
C LEU A 167 -1.46 -14.22 -7.18
N GLU A 168 -1.63 -14.63 -5.94
CA GLU A 168 -2.72 -15.50 -5.53
C GLU A 168 -3.85 -14.68 -4.91
N PRO A 169 -5.11 -15.09 -5.12
CA PRO A 169 -6.25 -14.50 -4.42
C PRO A 169 -6.11 -14.70 -2.91
N SER A 170 -6.53 -13.70 -2.16
CA SER A 170 -6.62 -13.82 -0.69
C SER A 170 -7.68 -12.87 -0.14
N LEU A 171 -8.07 -13.10 1.12
CA LEU A 171 -9.05 -12.27 1.82
C LEU A 171 -8.47 -11.77 3.12
N ARG A 172 -8.75 -10.51 3.43
CA ARG A 172 -8.44 -9.86 4.70
C ARG A 172 -9.72 -9.33 5.31
N LEU A 173 -10.04 -9.77 6.54
CA LEU A 173 -11.12 -9.16 7.31
C LEU A 173 -10.49 -8.31 8.40
N VAL A 174 -10.92 -7.06 8.53
CA VAL A 174 -10.29 -6.09 9.43
C VAL A 174 -11.34 -5.44 10.32
N THR A 175 -11.06 -5.35 11.60
CA THR A 175 -11.87 -4.61 12.59
C THR A 175 -10.98 -3.93 13.63
N CYS A 176 -11.56 -3.05 14.41
CA CYS A 176 -10.91 -2.50 15.60
C CYS A 176 -10.84 -3.55 16.71
N GLY A 177 -9.89 -3.40 17.65
CA GLY A 177 -9.75 -4.30 18.79
C GLY A 177 -8.78 -3.78 19.83
N GLY A 178 -8.47 -4.62 20.83
CA GLY A 178 -7.58 -4.27 21.93
C GLY A 178 -8.23 -3.33 22.96
N PRO A 179 -7.42 -2.61 23.76
CA PRO A 179 -7.92 -1.66 24.73
C PRO A 179 -8.66 -0.48 24.08
N PHE A 180 -9.73 -0.02 24.71
CA PHE A 180 -10.45 1.18 24.28
C PHE A 180 -9.91 2.42 25.00
N ASP A 181 -9.47 3.40 24.22
CA ASP A 181 -9.06 4.71 24.71
C ASP A 181 -10.27 5.65 24.77
N HIS A 182 -10.77 5.88 25.98
CA HIS A 182 -11.93 6.75 26.21
C HIS A 182 -11.67 8.20 25.83
N SER A 183 -10.41 8.68 25.92
CA SER A 183 -10.05 10.06 25.56
C SER A 183 -10.14 10.32 24.07
N ARG A 184 -9.87 9.31 23.26
CA ARG A 184 -9.91 9.34 21.79
C ARG A 184 -11.17 8.69 21.22
N SER A 185 -11.99 8.09 22.06
CA SER A 185 -13.16 7.30 21.66
C SER A 185 -12.82 6.27 20.58
N SER A 186 -11.69 5.57 20.76
CA SER A 186 -11.16 4.65 19.75
C SER A 186 -10.41 3.48 20.39
N TYR A 187 -10.51 2.31 19.76
CA TYR A 187 -9.65 1.18 20.07
C TYR A 187 -8.20 1.45 19.67
N LEU A 188 -7.24 0.93 20.44
CA LEU A 188 -5.82 1.12 20.17
C LEU A 188 -5.27 0.17 19.12
N ASP A 189 -5.93 -0.98 18.92
CA ASP A 189 -5.48 -2.04 18.02
C ASP A 189 -6.47 -2.27 16.88
N ASN A 190 -6.01 -3.07 15.92
CA ASN A 190 -6.83 -3.75 14.92
C ASN A 190 -6.71 -5.27 15.08
N VAL A 191 -7.75 -5.95 14.66
CA VAL A 191 -7.78 -7.40 14.44
C VAL A 191 -7.82 -7.64 12.95
N ILE A 192 -6.88 -8.44 12.44
CA ILE A 192 -6.79 -8.81 11.03
C ILE A 192 -6.88 -10.32 10.92
N VAL A 193 -7.86 -10.80 10.16
CA VAL A 193 -7.96 -12.22 9.78
C VAL A 193 -7.43 -12.38 8.37
N TYR A 194 -6.56 -13.35 8.19
CA TYR A 194 -5.98 -13.76 6.91
C TYR A 194 -6.63 -15.05 6.45
N ALA A 195 -7.13 -15.08 5.22
CA ALA A 195 -7.75 -16.25 4.63
C ALA A 195 -7.36 -16.38 3.14
N ASP A 196 -7.24 -17.62 2.68
CA ASP A 196 -6.90 -17.97 1.29
C ASP A 196 -7.95 -18.95 0.74
N PRO A 197 -8.12 -19.05 -0.58
CA PRO A 197 -9.02 -20.01 -1.22
C PRO A 197 -8.80 -21.45 -0.83
#